data_2d5be02c89f45bd0e44892ec7a0008e3
#
_entry.id   2d5be02c89f45bd0e44892ec7a0008e3
#
_cell.length_a   1.000
_cell.length_b   1.000
_cell.length_c   1.000
_cell.angle_alpha   90.00
_cell.angle_beta   90.00
_cell.angle_gamma   90.00
#
_symmetry.space_group_name_H-M   'P 1'
#
loop_
_entity.id
_entity.type
_entity.pdbx_description
1 polymer ?
#
loop_
_entity_poly.entity_id
_entity_poly.type
_entity_poly.pdbx_seq_one_letter_code
_entity_poly.pdbx_strand_id
1 'polypeptide(L)'
;MKILKAVQAYLPFREMGGPIIKVQALASTLTRHGHNVSVVTADLGLATRRGIGMGLEQCSWGWRAECDGVEIIYFATVARYRALTLNPRVIEFSRSALRKFDLVHFYGLYDLLGPAISFYCRRYGIPYVIEPMGMNRPIDRNIRLKQLWHRSVGDTFMQNAARIIATSELEQHELIEDKYSPEKVVMRHNGVELVSNKTGFPRGGFRVKHGISMHEPLLLFLSRLIPRKGADVLIEAFSRACPESGHLVIAGPEGESGYRAFLEKCAIDFGVAGRVIFVGPMYDEDKKAALIDSDIFALPSRYENFANVVAEAIAYDIPVIISPFCGIRSMVQGRVGLVVPPNVNEFASAIRRLLQDKLLYAQFKAECKAVAADLSWENLTRQMEGCYIEVLASNNGVH
;
A
#
# COMPACT_ATOMS: atom_id res chain seq x y z
N MET A 1 -21.80 8.49 11.18
CA MET A 1 -21.13 7.53 12.10
C MET A 1 -19.93 8.22 12.73
N LYS A 2 -19.58 7.84 13.97
CA LYS A 2 -18.35 8.24 14.66
C LYS A 2 -17.37 7.07 14.57
N ILE A 3 -16.33 7.20 13.75
CA ILE A 3 -15.42 6.10 13.38
C ILE A 3 -14.04 6.38 13.95
N LEU A 4 -13.51 5.42 14.71
CA LEU A 4 -12.12 5.43 15.15
C LEU A 4 -11.27 4.57 14.23
N LYS A 5 -10.19 5.13 13.69
CA LYS A 5 -9.17 4.38 12.96
C LYS A 5 -7.92 4.24 13.83
N ALA A 6 -7.42 3.02 13.97
CA ALA A 6 -6.22 2.74 14.77
C ALA A 6 -5.12 2.18 13.87
N VAL A 7 -3.98 2.84 13.85
CA VAL A 7 -2.81 2.48 13.03
C VAL A 7 -1.53 2.82 13.77
N GLN A 8 -0.50 1.97 13.63
CA GLN A 8 0.78 2.12 14.33
C GLN A 8 1.51 3.43 13.98
N ALA A 9 1.48 3.84 12.72
CA ALA A 9 2.10 5.07 12.22
C ALA A 9 1.12 5.82 11.32
N TYR A 10 1.11 7.15 11.43
CA TYR A 10 0.27 8.03 10.62
C TYR A 10 1.03 9.28 10.20
N LEU A 11 0.35 10.28 9.65
CA LEU A 11 0.96 11.56 9.33
C LEU A 11 1.76 12.10 10.55
N PRO A 12 2.89 12.74 10.32
CA PRO A 12 3.53 13.10 9.06
C PRO A 12 4.53 12.07 8.52
N PHE A 13 4.55 10.86 9.05
CA PHE A 13 5.56 9.81 8.78
C PHE A 13 5.33 9.09 7.44
N ARG A 14 5.06 9.83 6.35
CA ARG A 14 4.75 9.26 5.02
C ARG A 14 5.82 8.31 4.48
N GLU A 15 7.07 8.49 4.90
CA GLU A 15 8.21 7.61 4.55
C GLU A 15 8.04 6.17 5.08
N MET A 16 7.16 5.94 6.04
CA MET A 16 6.87 4.59 6.54
C MET A 16 5.94 3.78 5.62
N GLY A 17 5.45 4.39 4.53
CA GLY A 17 4.90 3.65 3.39
C GLY A 17 3.37 3.68 3.22
N GLY A 18 2.89 2.76 2.39
CA GLY A 18 1.52 2.69 1.89
C GLY A 18 0.38 2.70 2.91
N PRO A 19 0.50 2.08 4.11
CA PRO A 19 -0.56 2.12 5.12
C PRO A 19 -1.00 3.52 5.50
N ILE A 20 -0.05 4.47 5.63
CA ILE A 20 -0.35 5.86 6.01
C ILE A 20 -1.18 6.56 4.95
N ILE A 21 -0.77 6.44 3.68
CA ILE A 21 -1.49 7.04 2.54
C ILE A 21 -2.91 6.48 2.46
N LYS A 22 -3.07 5.16 2.63
CA LYS A 22 -4.37 4.49 2.66
C LYS A 22 -5.28 5.03 3.76
N VAL A 23 -4.79 5.05 5.01
CA VAL A 23 -5.60 5.48 6.15
C VAL A 23 -5.97 6.95 6.01
N GLN A 24 -5.06 7.81 5.53
CA GLN A 24 -5.33 9.22 5.25
C GLN A 24 -6.44 9.37 4.21
N ALA A 25 -6.28 8.72 3.05
CA ALA A 25 -7.26 8.83 1.96
C ALA A 25 -8.66 8.36 2.38
N LEU A 26 -8.75 7.21 3.07
CA LEU A 26 -10.02 6.71 3.59
C LEU A 26 -10.60 7.61 4.68
N ALA A 27 -9.78 8.15 5.58
CA ALA A 27 -10.27 9.01 6.66
C ALA A 27 -10.80 10.33 6.12
N SER A 28 -10.04 11.01 5.25
CA SER A 28 -10.45 12.28 4.64
C SER A 28 -11.68 12.12 3.74
N THR A 29 -11.78 11.03 2.98
CA THR A 29 -12.95 10.78 2.14
C THR A 29 -14.21 10.50 2.98
N LEU A 30 -14.10 9.67 4.05
CA LEU A 30 -15.21 9.46 4.98
C LEU A 30 -15.68 10.76 5.66
N THR A 31 -14.74 11.64 6.01
CA THR A 31 -15.06 12.95 6.58
C THR A 31 -15.81 13.82 5.58
N ARG A 32 -15.41 13.84 4.30
CA ARG A 32 -16.14 14.53 3.23
C ARG A 32 -17.55 13.95 3.00
N HIS A 33 -17.74 12.67 3.29
CA HIS A 33 -19.08 12.02 3.25
C HIS A 33 -19.92 12.30 4.51
N GLY A 34 -19.44 13.17 5.42
CA GLY A 34 -20.21 13.59 6.60
C GLY A 34 -20.03 12.68 7.82
N HIS A 35 -19.05 11.79 7.84
CA HIS A 35 -18.72 11.00 9.03
C HIS A 35 -17.75 11.76 9.95
N ASN A 36 -17.85 11.51 11.25
CA ASN A 36 -16.88 12.01 12.23
C ASN A 36 -15.79 10.97 12.38
N VAL A 37 -14.59 11.27 11.87
CA VAL A 37 -13.47 10.33 11.84
C VAL A 37 -12.33 10.82 12.71
N SER A 38 -11.87 9.98 13.64
CA SER A 38 -10.67 10.20 14.41
C SER A 38 -9.64 9.09 14.11
N VAL A 39 -8.36 9.45 14.08
CA VAL A 39 -7.24 8.50 13.92
C VAL A 39 -6.43 8.48 15.21
N VAL A 40 -6.15 7.29 15.73
CA VAL A 40 -5.21 7.11 16.86
C VAL A 40 -3.95 6.39 16.38
N THR A 41 -2.80 6.87 16.84
CA THR A 41 -1.49 6.39 16.40
C THR A 41 -0.44 6.58 17.49
N ALA A 42 0.75 5.97 17.32
CA ALA A 42 1.90 6.27 18.18
C ALA A 42 2.57 7.58 17.75
N ASP A 43 3.14 8.32 18.69
CA ASP A 43 3.81 9.60 18.41
C ASP A 43 5.16 9.47 17.67
N LEU A 44 5.79 8.31 17.72
CA LEU A 44 7.04 7.97 17.00
C LEU A 44 8.15 9.03 17.06
N GLY A 45 8.17 9.86 18.12
CA GLY A 45 9.10 10.98 18.26
C GLY A 45 8.64 12.26 17.56
N LEU A 46 7.34 12.45 17.40
CA LEU A 46 6.72 13.61 16.76
C LEU A 46 7.21 14.95 17.32
N ALA A 47 7.41 15.04 18.64
CA ALA A 47 7.87 16.26 19.31
C ALA A 47 9.27 16.73 18.87
N THR A 48 10.10 15.84 18.33
CA THR A 48 11.43 16.18 17.83
C THR A 48 11.41 16.69 16.37
N ARG A 49 10.30 16.51 15.65
CA ARG A 49 10.11 16.97 14.27
C ARG A 49 9.51 18.38 14.26
N ARG A 50 10.33 19.41 14.45
CA ARG A 50 9.90 20.81 14.33
C ARG A 50 9.51 21.13 12.88
N GLY A 51 8.37 21.82 12.70
CA GLY A 51 7.97 22.37 11.38
C GLY A 51 6.95 21.56 10.58
N ILE A 52 6.18 20.68 11.24
CA ILE A 52 5.14 19.86 10.59
C ILE A 52 3.83 20.65 10.44
N GLY A 53 3.69 21.77 10.02
CA GLY A 53 2.46 22.49 9.59
C GLY A 53 1.05 22.10 10.11
N MET A 54 0.99 21.10 11.02
CA MET A 54 -0.23 20.56 11.59
C MET A 54 -0.42 21.03 13.03
N GLY A 55 -0.89 22.18 13.34
CA GLY A 55 -1.15 22.73 14.67
C GLY A 55 -1.22 21.67 15.80
N LEU A 56 -0.03 21.24 16.33
CA LEU A 56 0.06 20.22 17.36
C LEU A 56 -0.30 20.83 18.72
N GLU A 57 -1.28 20.26 19.38
CA GLU A 57 -1.70 20.60 20.72
C GLU A 57 -1.38 19.46 21.70
N GLN A 58 -0.89 19.78 22.87
CA GLN A 58 -0.69 18.78 23.92
C GLN A 58 -2.02 18.38 24.53
N CYS A 59 -2.24 17.07 24.70
CA CYS A 59 -3.44 16.54 25.36
C CYS A 59 -3.08 15.48 26.41
N SER A 60 -4.08 15.01 27.17
CA SER A 60 -3.88 14.02 28.26
C SER A 60 -3.18 12.74 27.80
N TRP A 61 -3.31 12.35 26.53
CA TRP A 61 -2.79 11.10 25.99
C TRP A 61 -1.45 11.26 25.23
N GLY A 62 -1.03 12.50 24.97
CA GLY A 62 0.16 12.85 24.20
C GLY A 62 -0.08 14.11 23.36
N TRP A 63 -0.30 13.98 22.06
CA TRP A 63 -0.51 15.09 21.14
C TRP A 63 -1.81 14.93 20.35
N ARG A 64 -2.37 16.05 19.95
CA ARG A 64 -3.56 16.13 19.09
C ARG A 64 -3.26 17.06 17.91
N ALA A 65 -3.80 16.73 16.77
CA ALA A 65 -3.77 17.56 15.57
C ALA A 65 -5.06 17.37 14.77
N GLU A 66 -5.26 18.21 13.79
CA GLU A 66 -6.30 18.04 12.77
C GLU A 66 -5.69 18.16 11.38
N CYS A 67 -6.11 17.29 10.48
CA CYS A 67 -5.73 17.33 9.06
C CYS A 67 -6.90 16.88 8.21
N ASP A 68 -7.27 17.66 7.20
CA ASP A 68 -8.38 17.37 6.29
C ASP A 68 -9.72 17.08 7.02
N GLY A 69 -10.00 17.76 8.14
CA GLY A 69 -11.17 17.54 9.00
C GLY A 69 -11.13 16.25 9.82
N VAL A 70 -9.99 15.54 9.84
CA VAL A 70 -9.77 14.33 10.62
C VAL A 70 -9.00 14.68 11.89
N GLU A 71 -9.58 14.35 13.05
CA GLU A 71 -8.90 14.45 14.34
C GLU A 71 -7.82 13.36 14.45
N ILE A 72 -6.61 13.73 14.85
CA ILE A 72 -5.50 12.80 15.03
C ILE A 72 -5.01 12.85 16.48
N ILE A 73 -4.95 11.70 17.15
CA ILE A 73 -4.45 11.56 18.50
C ILE A 73 -3.19 10.70 18.48
N TYR A 74 -2.09 11.28 18.91
CA TYR A 74 -0.79 10.62 19.03
C TYR A 74 -0.54 10.21 20.46
N PHE A 75 -0.51 8.91 20.73
CA PHE A 75 -0.19 8.41 22.06
C PHE A 75 1.30 8.54 22.36
N ALA A 76 1.63 9.14 23.48
CA ALA A 76 3.00 9.26 23.95
C ALA A 76 3.69 7.88 24.01
N THR A 77 4.85 7.77 23.40
CA THR A 77 5.67 6.55 23.36
C THR A 77 6.67 6.57 24.49
N VAL A 78 6.57 5.65 25.44
CA VAL A 78 7.52 5.54 26.57
C VAL A 78 8.69 4.60 26.26
N ALA A 79 8.52 3.66 25.35
CA ALA A 79 9.58 2.77 24.87
C ALA A 79 9.32 2.34 23.43
N ARG A 80 10.39 2.07 22.71
CA ARG A 80 10.33 1.61 21.32
C ARG A 80 11.34 0.52 21.06
N TYR A 81 10.89 -0.56 20.43
CA TYR A 81 11.75 -1.60 19.89
C TYR A 81 11.42 -1.82 18.40
N ARG A 82 12.28 -1.34 17.51
CA ARG A 82 12.05 -1.32 16.05
C ARG A 82 10.73 -0.58 15.70
N ALA A 83 9.75 -1.30 15.14
CA ALA A 83 8.43 -0.75 14.82
C ALA A 83 7.44 -0.81 15.99
N LEU A 84 7.68 -1.65 17.00
CA LEU A 84 6.80 -1.76 18.17
C LEU A 84 7.02 -0.58 19.12
N THR A 85 5.94 0.03 19.55
CA THR A 85 5.93 1.11 20.54
C THR A 85 5.10 0.73 21.75
N LEU A 86 5.53 1.16 22.92
CA LEU A 86 4.78 1.03 24.16
C LEU A 86 4.14 2.38 24.48
N ASN A 87 2.80 2.41 24.43
CA ASN A 87 1.99 3.62 24.57
C ASN A 87 0.95 3.44 25.70
N PRO A 88 1.32 3.51 27.00
CA PRO A 88 0.41 3.19 28.12
C PRO A 88 -0.87 4.05 28.15
N ARG A 89 -0.82 5.27 27.64
CA ARG A 89 -1.97 6.19 27.57
C ARG A 89 -3.11 5.68 26.69
N VAL A 90 -2.88 4.67 25.85
CA VAL A 90 -3.95 3.98 25.09
C VAL A 90 -5.00 3.36 26.03
N ILE A 91 -4.60 2.88 27.20
CA ILE A 91 -5.51 2.29 28.20
C ILE A 91 -6.43 3.37 28.77
N GLU A 92 -5.87 4.53 29.11
CA GLU A 92 -6.63 5.67 29.65
C GLU A 92 -7.62 6.20 28.61
N PHE A 93 -7.18 6.40 27.37
CA PHE A 93 -8.03 6.75 26.23
C PHE A 93 -9.17 5.75 26.07
N SER A 94 -8.86 4.45 26.06
CA SER A 94 -9.86 3.40 25.85
C SER A 94 -10.91 3.38 26.96
N ARG A 95 -10.54 3.70 28.20
CA ARG A 95 -11.48 3.79 29.34
C ARG A 95 -12.37 5.01 29.28
N SER A 96 -11.85 6.14 28.87
CA SER A 96 -12.54 7.46 28.98
C SER A 96 -13.21 7.89 27.69
N ALA A 97 -12.67 7.57 26.52
CA ALA A 97 -13.09 8.14 25.25
C ALA A 97 -13.63 7.14 24.23
N LEU A 98 -13.29 5.85 24.33
CA LEU A 98 -13.63 4.87 23.29
C LEU A 98 -15.15 4.70 23.08
N ARG A 99 -15.96 4.82 24.14
CA ARG A 99 -17.44 4.72 24.07
C ARG A 99 -18.13 5.80 23.24
N LYS A 100 -17.38 6.82 22.80
CA LYS A 100 -17.90 7.88 21.92
C LYS A 100 -18.01 7.42 20.45
N PHE A 101 -17.34 6.32 20.10
CA PHE A 101 -17.28 5.82 18.73
C PHE A 101 -18.29 4.69 18.51
N ASP A 102 -18.88 4.70 17.33
CA ASP A 102 -19.83 3.66 16.90
C ASP A 102 -19.08 2.39 16.45
N LEU A 103 -17.87 2.55 15.87
CA LEU A 103 -17.08 1.48 15.27
C LEU A 103 -15.58 1.83 15.32
N VAL A 104 -14.74 0.78 15.42
CA VAL A 104 -13.28 0.91 15.29
C VAL A 104 -12.77 0.15 14.09
N HIS A 105 -11.85 0.77 13.31
CA HIS A 105 -11.17 0.12 12.20
C HIS A 105 -9.66 0.07 12.46
N PHE A 106 -9.11 -1.16 12.55
CA PHE A 106 -7.71 -1.43 12.80
C PHE A 106 -6.94 -1.71 11.52
N TYR A 107 -5.69 -1.24 11.45
CA TYR A 107 -4.79 -1.44 10.31
C TYR A 107 -3.48 -2.07 10.76
N GLY A 108 -3.23 -3.30 10.30
CA GLY A 108 -2.06 -4.10 10.67
C GLY A 108 -2.28 -4.98 11.89
N LEU A 109 -1.30 -5.85 12.16
CA LEU A 109 -1.38 -6.84 13.24
C LEU A 109 -0.26 -6.72 14.26
N TYR A 110 0.90 -6.16 13.87
CA TYR A 110 2.11 -6.20 14.70
C TYR A 110 2.33 -4.88 15.43
N ASP A 111 1.36 -4.48 16.28
CA ASP A 111 1.43 -3.34 17.17
C ASP A 111 0.75 -3.65 18.51
N LEU A 112 0.96 -2.81 19.52
CA LEU A 112 0.34 -2.97 20.82
C LEU A 112 -0.94 -2.11 20.97
N LEU A 113 -1.20 -1.18 20.07
CA LEU A 113 -2.39 -0.30 20.10
C LEU A 113 -3.65 -1.10 19.78
N GLY A 114 -3.61 -1.86 18.67
CA GLY A 114 -4.75 -2.65 18.20
C GLY A 114 -5.29 -3.61 19.26
N PRO A 115 -4.48 -4.53 19.80
CA PRO A 115 -4.91 -5.45 20.85
C PRO A 115 -5.42 -4.75 22.11
N ALA A 116 -4.77 -3.66 22.55
CA ALA A 116 -5.19 -2.91 23.73
C ALA A 116 -6.58 -2.28 23.52
N ILE A 117 -6.82 -1.60 22.40
CA ILE A 117 -8.11 -0.99 22.08
C ILE A 117 -9.18 -2.06 21.86
N SER A 118 -8.87 -3.15 21.14
CA SER A 118 -9.82 -4.23 20.85
C SER A 118 -10.33 -4.94 22.12
N PHE A 119 -9.50 -5.05 23.16
CA PHE A 119 -9.94 -5.54 24.46
C PHE A 119 -11.09 -4.69 25.02
N TYR A 120 -10.97 -3.35 24.93
CA TYR A 120 -12.03 -2.44 25.42
C TYR A 120 -13.22 -2.39 24.45
N CYS A 121 -13.02 -2.57 23.13
CA CYS A 121 -14.11 -2.73 22.18
C CYS A 121 -15.01 -3.89 22.59
N ARG A 122 -14.44 -5.07 22.87
CA ARG A 122 -15.20 -6.24 23.35
C ARG A 122 -15.90 -5.99 24.68
N ARG A 123 -15.22 -5.31 25.61
CA ARG A 123 -15.79 -4.99 26.92
C ARG A 123 -16.99 -4.04 26.85
N TYR A 124 -17.04 -3.17 25.85
CA TYR A 124 -18.08 -2.13 25.71
C TYR A 124 -19.09 -2.44 24.61
N GLY A 125 -19.01 -3.60 23.95
CA GLY A 125 -19.89 -3.96 22.86
C GLY A 125 -19.69 -3.12 21.59
N ILE A 126 -18.54 -2.45 21.42
CA ILE A 126 -18.23 -1.66 20.24
C ILE A 126 -17.69 -2.59 19.15
N PRO A 127 -18.37 -2.73 18.01
CA PRO A 127 -17.90 -3.59 16.94
C PRO A 127 -16.60 -3.01 16.32
N TYR A 128 -15.77 -3.90 15.79
CA TYR A 128 -14.60 -3.47 15.05
C TYR A 128 -14.33 -4.31 13.80
N VAL A 129 -13.70 -3.68 12.83
CA VAL A 129 -13.17 -4.32 11.64
C VAL A 129 -11.65 -4.23 11.65
N ILE A 130 -11.00 -5.18 11.01
CA ILE A 130 -9.54 -5.25 10.94
C ILE A 130 -9.07 -5.49 9.53
N GLU A 131 -8.01 -4.80 9.15
CA GLU A 131 -7.31 -4.96 7.87
C GLU A 131 -5.88 -5.42 8.14
N PRO A 132 -5.55 -6.72 7.95
CA PRO A 132 -4.23 -7.27 8.27
C PRO A 132 -3.13 -6.82 7.33
N MET A 133 -3.45 -6.34 6.13
CA MET A 133 -2.51 -5.78 5.15
C MET A 133 -1.36 -6.74 4.78
N GLY A 134 -1.65 -8.02 4.57
CA GLY A 134 -0.67 -9.07 4.26
C GLY A 134 0.17 -9.52 5.47
N MET A 135 -0.24 -9.17 6.69
CA MET A 135 0.49 -9.55 7.92
C MET A 135 -0.06 -10.83 8.55
N ASN A 136 -1.12 -11.43 7.98
CA ASN A 136 -1.71 -12.65 8.52
C ASN A 136 -0.72 -13.81 8.50
N ARG A 137 0.02 -13.97 7.41
CA ARG A 137 1.08 -14.98 7.31
C ARG A 137 2.44 -14.36 7.60
N PRO A 138 3.20 -14.91 8.57
CA PRO A 138 4.54 -14.44 8.88
C PRO A 138 5.49 -14.66 7.69
N ILE A 139 5.93 -13.56 7.06
CA ILE A 139 6.86 -13.58 5.93
C ILE A 139 8.14 -12.82 6.32
N ASP A 140 9.25 -13.14 5.66
CA ASP A 140 10.57 -12.50 5.79
C ASP A 140 11.22 -12.72 7.18
N ARG A 141 11.43 -11.64 7.94
CA ARG A 141 12.23 -11.66 9.18
C ARG A 141 11.38 -11.97 10.41
N ASN A 142 12.01 -12.60 11.42
CA ASN A 142 11.42 -12.87 12.74
C ASN A 142 10.17 -13.77 12.73
N ILE A 143 10.13 -14.76 11.86
CA ILE A 143 8.97 -15.66 11.68
C ILE A 143 8.51 -16.27 13.00
N ARG A 144 9.44 -16.78 13.83
CA ARG A 144 9.10 -17.39 15.14
C ARG A 144 8.43 -16.41 16.11
N LEU A 145 8.91 -15.14 16.14
CA LEU A 145 8.34 -14.11 16.99
C LEU A 145 6.92 -13.73 16.51
N LYS A 146 6.73 -13.63 15.21
CA LYS A 146 5.42 -13.35 14.61
C LYS A 146 4.44 -14.50 14.86
N GLN A 147 4.88 -15.76 14.76
CA GLN A 147 4.06 -16.93 15.11
C GLN A 147 3.65 -16.95 16.59
N LEU A 148 4.58 -16.60 17.50
CA LEU A 148 4.25 -16.44 18.91
C LEU A 148 3.22 -15.35 19.15
N TRP A 149 3.39 -14.20 18.45
CA TRP A 149 2.43 -13.09 18.49
C TRP A 149 1.02 -13.54 18.05
N HIS A 150 0.90 -14.24 16.92
CA HIS A 150 -0.38 -14.77 16.46
C HIS A 150 -1.03 -15.65 17.49
N ARG A 151 -0.32 -16.65 18.04
CA ARG A 151 -0.85 -17.57 19.05
C ARG A 151 -1.27 -16.89 20.36
N SER A 152 -0.59 -15.81 20.75
CA SER A 152 -0.84 -15.16 22.04
C SER A 152 -1.91 -14.08 21.98
N VAL A 153 -1.92 -13.27 20.91
CA VAL A 153 -2.74 -12.07 20.80
C VAL A 153 -3.42 -11.94 19.45
N GLY A 154 -2.69 -12.20 18.36
CA GLY A 154 -3.11 -11.92 16.99
C GLY A 154 -4.37 -12.69 16.61
N ASP A 155 -4.45 -14.00 16.91
CA ASP A 155 -5.59 -14.82 16.57
C ASP A 155 -6.85 -14.36 17.31
N THR A 156 -6.75 -14.04 18.60
CA THR A 156 -7.88 -13.51 19.37
C THR A 156 -8.34 -12.16 18.82
N PHE A 157 -7.39 -11.31 18.42
CA PHE A 157 -7.69 -10.01 17.84
C PHE A 157 -8.42 -10.13 16.51
N MET A 158 -7.99 -11.04 15.64
CA MET A 158 -8.61 -11.29 14.34
C MET A 158 -9.97 -11.99 14.46
N GLN A 159 -10.08 -13.05 15.29
CA GLN A 159 -11.30 -13.85 15.42
C GLN A 159 -12.50 -13.07 15.98
N ASN A 160 -12.25 -12.09 16.87
CA ASN A 160 -13.29 -11.27 17.45
C ASN A 160 -13.66 -10.04 16.59
N ALA A 161 -13.03 -9.83 15.44
CA ALA A 161 -13.44 -8.80 14.50
C ALA A 161 -14.82 -9.13 13.91
N ALA A 162 -15.67 -8.10 13.75
CA ALA A 162 -16.94 -8.24 13.05
C ALA A 162 -16.73 -8.52 11.56
N ARG A 163 -15.69 -7.89 10.96
CA ARG A 163 -15.23 -8.16 9.59
C ARG A 163 -13.71 -8.09 9.52
N ILE A 164 -13.13 -8.88 8.62
CA ILE A 164 -11.71 -8.87 8.26
C ILE A 164 -11.62 -8.41 6.81
N ILE A 165 -10.91 -7.32 6.56
CA ILE A 165 -10.81 -6.72 5.24
C ILE A 165 -9.57 -7.29 4.53
N ALA A 166 -9.79 -8.09 3.50
CA ALA A 166 -8.75 -8.54 2.59
C ALA A 166 -8.57 -7.53 1.45
N THR A 167 -7.34 -7.20 1.12
CA THR A 167 -7.04 -6.20 0.07
C THR A 167 -6.89 -6.83 -1.31
N SER A 168 -6.85 -8.15 -1.38
CA SER A 168 -6.72 -8.91 -2.62
C SER A 168 -7.36 -10.29 -2.49
N GLU A 169 -7.66 -10.91 -3.62
CA GLU A 169 -8.10 -12.30 -3.67
C GLU A 169 -7.08 -13.26 -3.05
N LEU A 170 -5.79 -12.96 -3.21
CA LEU A 170 -4.71 -13.73 -2.60
C LEU A 170 -4.83 -13.69 -1.07
N GLU A 171 -4.95 -12.50 -0.48
CA GLU A 171 -5.10 -12.33 0.97
C GLU A 171 -6.42 -12.94 1.48
N GLN A 172 -7.51 -12.79 0.71
CA GLN A 172 -8.79 -13.42 1.04
C GLN A 172 -8.68 -14.94 1.11
N HIS A 173 -8.03 -15.56 0.12
CA HIS A 173 -7.81 -16.99 0.09
C HIS A 173 -6.93 -17.47 1.25
N GLU A 174 -5.84 -16.76 1.52
CA GLU A 174 -4.96 -17.04 2.67
C GLU A 174 -5.70 -16.97 4.01
N LEU A 175 -6.57 -15.98 4.21
CA LEU A 175 -7.37 -15.85 5.43
C LEU A 175 -8.36 -17.01 5.60
N ILE A 176 -9.01 -17.43 4.52
CA ILE A 176 -9.95 -18.57 4.55
C ILE A 176 -9.20 -19.91 4.82
N GLU A 177 -8.05 -20.12 4.19
CA GLU A 177 -7.18 -21.27 4.47
C GLU A 177 -6.71 -21.31 5.93
N ASP A 178 -6.43 -20.15 6.52
CA ASP A 178 -6.03 -19.99 7.92
C ASP A 178 -7.22 -20.03 8.88
N LYS A 179 -8.39 -20.53 8.41
CA LYS A 179 -9.61 -20.85 9.16
C LYS A 179 -10.38 -19.66 9.75
N TYR A 180 -10.22 -18.46 9.19
CA TYR A 180 -11.15 -17.39 9.47
C TYR A 180 -12.46 -17.63 8.70
N SER A 181 -13.60 -17.34 9.35
CA SER A 181 -14.92 -17.56 8.75
C SER A 181 -15.09 -16.77 7.44
N PRO A 182 -15.43 -17.43 6.31
CA PRO A 182 -15.58 -16.75 5.02
C PRO A 182 -16.57 -15.59 5.04
N GLU A 183 -17.63 -15.68 5.83
CA GLU A 183 -18.65 -14.63 6.00
C GLU A 183 -18.11 -13.36 6.69
N LYS A 184 -17.01 -13.48 7.45
CA LYS A 184 -16.32 -12.33 8.06
C LYS A 184 -15.30 -11.70 7.13
N VAL A 185 -14.81 -12.41 6.12
CA VAL A 185 -13.76 -11.93 5.23
C VAL A 185 -14.40 -11.17 4.06
N VAL A 186 -14.19 -9.87 4.05
CA VAL A 186 -14.69 -8.96 3.00
C VAL A 186 -13.53 -8.47 2.15
N MET A 187 -13.63 -8.64 0.83
CA MET A 187 -12.62 -8.15 -0.08
C MET A 187 -12.86 -6.66 -0.40
N ARG A 188 -11.83 -5.86 -0.24
CA ARG A 188 -11.79 -4.46 -0.67
C ARG A 188 -10.36 -4.09 -1.07
N HIS A 189 -10.16 -3.82 -2.34
CA HIS A 189 -8.86 -3.45 -2.87
C HIS A 189 -8.27 -2.19 -2.22
N ASN A 190 -6.97 -1.98 -2.40
CA ASN A 190 -6.34 -0.71 -2.06
C ASN A 190 -6.68 0.33 -3.11
N GLY A 191 -6.89 1.56 -2.65
CA GLY A 191 -7.22 2.67 -3.52
C GLY A 191 -6.00 3.34 -4.14
N VAL A 192 -6.30 4.09 -5.18
CA VAL A 192 -5.37 4.98 -5.85
C VAL A 192 -5.99 6.37 -5.98
N GLU A 193 -5.15 7.39 -5.96
CA GLU A 193 -5.58 8.75 -6.27
C GLU A 193 -5.74 8.91 -7.79
N LEU A 194 -6.92 9.36 -8.22
CA LEU A 194 -7.15 9.63 -9.63
C LEU A 194 -6.39 10.87 -10.06
N VAL A 195 -5.64 10.74 -11.13
CA VAL A 195 -4.89 11.86 -11.72
C VAL A 195 -5.85 12.74 -12.55
N SER A 196 -6.50 13.70 -11.89
CA SER A 196 -7.48 14.61 -12.52
C SER A 196 -6.86 15.64 -13.44
N ASN A 197 -5.59 16.01 -13.25
CA ASN A 197 -4.88 16.98 -14.08
C ASN A 197 -3.43 16.55 -14.31
N LYS A 198 -3.17 15.94 -15.47
CA LYS A 198 -1.79 15.68 -15.95
C LYS A 198 -1.09 16.96 -16.44
N THR A 199 -1.79 18.10 -16.47
CA THR A 199 -1.34 19.36 -17.08
C THR A 199 -0.27 20.09 -16.27
N GLY A 200 -0.08 19.79 -14.99
CA GLY A 200 0.97 20.40 -14.15
C GLY A 200 2.38 19.82 -14.38
N PHE A 201 2.49 18.69 -15.07
CA PHE A 201 3.75 18.02 -15.38
C PHE A 201 3.78 17.69 -16.87
N PRO A 202 4.44 18.52 -17.69
CA PRO A 202 4.59 18.21 -19.11
C PRO A 202 5.37 16.89 -19.27
N ARG A 203 4.86 16.00 -20.11
CA ARG A 203 5.57 14.77 -20.50
C ARG A 203 6.94 15.13 -21.07
N GLY A 204 7.97 14.39 -20.67
CA GLY A 204 9.33 14.56 -21.13
C GLY A 204 10.30 15.10 -20.07
N GLY A 205 9.82 15.68 -18.97
CA GLY A 205 10.67 16.26 -17.94
C GLY A 205 11.63 15.26 -17.29
N PHE A 206 11.13 14.07 -16.96
CA PHE A 206 11.96 12.99 -16.42
C PHE A 206 12.93 12.46 -17.48
N ARG A 207 12.47 12.30 -18.73
CA ARG A 207 13.31 11.85 -19.83
C ARG A 207 14.47 12.81 -20.12
N VAL A 208 14.22 14.11 -20.18
CA VAL A 208 15.25 15.13 -20.38
C VAL A 208 16.29 15.09 -19.24
N LYS A 209 15.83 15.00 -17.99
CA LYS A 209 16.70 14.92 -16.80
C LYS A 209 17.67 13.73 -16.88
N HIS A 210 17.26 12.64 -17.50
CA HIS A 210 18.03 11.40 -17.60
C HIS A 210 18.59 11.09 -18.99
N GLY A 211 18.53 12.02 -19.93
CA GLY A 211 19.07 11.86 -21.29
C GLY A 211 18.35 10.81 -22.14
N ILE A 212 17.06 10.57 -21.88
CA ILE A 212 16.24 9.58 -22.57
C ILE A 212 15.45 10.24 -23.69
N SER A 213 15.58 9.75 -24.92
CA SER A 213 14.82 10.26 -26.07
C SER A 213 13.32 10.02 -25.90
N MET A 214 12.50 10.94 -26.44
CA MET A 214 11.03 10.80 -26.45
C MET A 214 10.54 9.63 -27.30
N HIS A 215 11.37 9.14 -28.22
CA HIS A 215 11.04 8.05 -29.15
C HIS A 215 11.49 6.67 -28.65
N GLU A 216 12.31 6.63 -27.58
CA GLU A 216 12.77 5.37 -27.03
C GLU A 216 11.79 4.84 -25.97
N PRO A 217 11.53 3.52 -25.95
CA PRO A 217 10.72 2.91 -24.91
C PRO A 217 11.32 3.13 -23.52
N LEU A 218 10.47 3.50 -22.54
CA LEU A 218 10.85 3.66 -21.14
C LEU A 218 10.07 2.68 -20.27
N LEU A 219 10.77 1.70 -19.74
CA LEU A 219 10.25 0.77 -18.75
C LEU A 219 10.55 1.28 -17.35
N LEU A 220 9.56 1.19 -16.44
CA LEU A 220 9.71 1.58 -15.05
C LEU A 220 9.52 0.38 -14.12
N PHE A 221 10.49 0.18 -13.23
CA PHE A 221 10.38 -0.62 -12.02
C PHE A 221 10.42 0.31 -10.81
N LEU A 222 9.44 0.21 -9.92
CA LEU A 222 9.38 1.03 -8.72
C LEU A 222 9.01 0.16 -7.50
N SER A 223 10.01 -0.18 -6.69
CA SER A 223 9.83 -0.96 -5.47
C SER A 223 11.09 -0.90 -4.60
N ARG A 224 11.01 -1.37 -3.34
CA ARG A 224 12.23 -1.62 -2.56
C ARG A 224 13.13 -2.61 -3.29
N LEU A 225 14.44 -2.33 -3.29
CA LEU A 225 15.42 -3.21 -3.92
C LEU A 225 15.74 -4.37 -2.97
N ILE A 226 15.02 -5.46 -3.16
CA ILE A 226 15.20 -6.76 -2.48
C ILE A 226 14.95 -7.91 -3.47
N PRO A 227 15.57 -9.08 -3.31
CA PRO A 227 15.46 -10.21 -4.26
C PRO A 227 14.01 -10.62 -4.58
N ARG A 228 13.13 -10.54 -3.59
CA ARG A 228 11.72 -10.89 -3.75
C ARG A 228 10.98 -10.04 -4.79
N LYS A 229 11.45 -8.81 -5.08
CA LYS A 229 10.83 -7.90 -6.04
C LYS A 229 11.23 -8.16 -7.48
N GLY A 230 12.30 -8.95 -7.72
CA GLY A 230 12.68 -9.48 -9.02
C GLY A 230 13.30 -8.45 -9.98
N ALA A 231 13.94 -7.39 -9.48
CA ALA A 231 14.62 -6.43 -10.34
C ALA A 231 15.74 -7.08 -11.16
N ASP A 232 16.39 -8.10 -10.64
CA ASP A 232 17.37 -8.95 -11.33
C ASP A 232 16.76 -9.65 -12.55
N VAL A 233 15.61 -10.29 -12.37
CA VAL A 233 14.85 -10.92 -13.46
C VAL A 233 14.49 -9.88 -14.54
N LEU A 234 14.08 -8.67 -14.13
CA LEU A 234 13.67 -7.63 -15.07
C LEU A 234 14.85 -7.08 -15.88
N ILE A 235 16.03 -6.88 -15.27
CA ILE A 235 17.23 -6.41 -15.98
C ILE A 235 17.62 -7.41 -17.09
N GLU A 236 17.67 -8.70 -16.80
CA GLU A 236 17.96 -9.73 -17.79
C GLU A 236 16.85 -9.83 -18.85
N ALA A 237 15.57 -9.76 -18.45
CA ALA A 237 14.45 -9.75 -19.39
C ALA A 237 14.49 -8.54 -20.34
N PHE A 238 14.85 -7.37 -19.80
CA PHE A 238 15.02 -6.14 -20.59
C PHE A 238 16.14 -6.27 -21.62
N SER A 239 17.29 -6.84 -21.25
CA SER A 239 18.40 -7.05 -22.19
C SER A 239 18.01 -7.94 -23.39
N ARG A 240 17.17 -8.94 -23.14
CA ARG A 240 16.67 -9.86 -24.18
C ARG A 240 15.52 -9.26 -25.02
N ALA A 241 14.71 -8.38 -24.42
CA ALA A 241 13.55 -7.78 -25.08
C ALA A 241 13.89 -6.53 -25.89
N CYS A 242 14.84 -5.74 -25.42
CA CYS A 242 15.24 -4.45 -25.98
C CYS A 242 16.74 -4.42 -26.26
N PRO A 243 17.27 -5.23 -27.19
CA PRO A 243 18.70 -5.36 -27.38
C PRO A 243 19.37 -4.08 -27.92
N GLU A 244 18.66 -3.27 -28.69
CA GLU A 244 19.23 -2.11 -29.41
C GLU A 244 18.80 -0.77 -28.86
N SER A 245 17.60 -0.64 -28.29
CA SER A 245 17.05 0.64 -27.86
C SER A 245 16.17 0.52 -26.62
N GLY A 246 15.85 1.67 -26.01
CA GLY A 246 15.00 1.76 -24.83
C GLY A 246 15.77 1.78 -23.53
N HIS A 247 15.11 2.23 -22.48
CA HIS A 247 15.69 2.39 -21.15
C HIS A 247 14.84 1.67 -20.09
N LEU A 248 15.51 1.15 -19.07
CA LEU A 248 14.90 0.60 -17.86
C LEU A 248 15.29 1.48 -16.67
N VAL A 249 14.30 2.08 -16.03
CA VAL A 249 14.48 2.82 -14.78
C VAL A 249 14.18 1.92 -13.60
N ILE A 250 15.17 1.78 -12.71
CA ILE A 250 15.06 1.06 -11.44
C ILE A 250 14.98 2.08 -10.31
N ALA A 251 13.80 2.22 -9.71
CA ALA A 251 13.52 3.17 -8.65
C ALA A 251 13.16 2.48 -7.34
N GLY A 252 13.70 2.99 -6.22
CA GLY A 252 13.38 2.55 -4.87
C GLY A 252 14.55 2.55 -3.91
N PRO A 253 14.28 2.51 -2.60
CA PRO A 253 15.31 2.39 -1.59
C PRO A 253 15.93 0.99 -1.58
N GLU A 254 17.20 0.92 -1.24
CA GLU A 254 17.86 -0.35 -0.96
C GLU A 254 17.25 -0.97 0.31
N GLY A 255 16.64 -2.13 0.16
CA GLY A 255 15.99 -2.84 1.26
C GLY A 255 16.83 -3.98 1.84
N GLU A 256 17.87 -4.38 1.11
CA GLU A 256 18.88 -5.38 1.51
C GLU A 256 20.26 -4.88 1.09
N SER A 257 21.18 -4.84 2.05
CA SER A 257 22.52 -4.27 1.83
C SER A 257 23.27 -5.00 0.70
N GLY A 258 23.84 -4.24 -0.22
CA GLY A 258 24.59 -4.75 -1.36
C GLY A 258 23.74 -5.23 -2.55
N TYR A 259 22.41 -5.28 -2.40
CA TYR A 259 21.55 -5.74 -3.51
C TYR A 259 21.55 -4.77 -4.68
N ARG A 260 21.65 -3.47 -4.44
CA ARG A 260 21.82 -2.47 -5.51
C ARG A 260 23.08 -2.72 -6.32
N ALA A 261 24.23 -2.92 -5.66
CA ALA A 261 25.50 -3.22 -6.34
C ALA A 261 25.42 -4.53 -7.15
N PHE A 262 24.72 -5.54 -6.63
CA PHE A 262 24.45 -6.76 -7.37
C PHE A 262 23.62 -6.48 -8.65
N LEU A 263 22.59 -5.66 -8.60
CA LEU A 263 21.77 -5.28 -9.77
C LEU A 263 22.59 -4.48 -10.80
N GLU A 264 23.45 -3.56 -10.36
CA GLU A 264 24.35 -2.81 -11.23
C GLU A 264 25.33 -3.76 -11.96
N LYS A 265 25.85 -4.78 -11.25
CA LYS A 265 26.64 -5.83 -11.86
C LYS A 265 25.85 -6.64 -12.89
N CYS A 266 24.61 -7.03 -12.59
CA CYS A 266 23.74 -7.71 -13.57
C CYS A 266 23.58 -6.88 -14.86
N ALA A 267 23.39 -5.56 -14.74
CA ALA A 267 23.27 -4.70 -15.91
C ALA A 267 24.55 -4.68 -16.77
N ILE A 268 25.72 -4.75 -16.14
CA ILE A 268 27.02 -4.88 -16.83
C ILE A 268 27.12 -6.24 -17.51
N ASP A 269 26.88 -7.33 -16.78
CA ASP A 269 27.03 -8.71 -17.25
C ASP A 269 26.10 -9.01 -18.44
N PHE A 270 24.90 -8.39 -18.47
CA PHE A 270 23.94 -8.50 -19.59
C PHE A 270 24.12 -7.43 -20.68
N GLY A 271 25.15 -6.57 -20.60
CA GLY A 271 25.50 -5.59 -21.64
C GLY A 271 24.50 -4.41 -21.77
N VAL A 272 23.75 -4.10 -20.72
CA VAL A 272 22.73 -3.03 -20.73
C VAL A 272 23.01 -1.91 -19.72
N ALA A 273 24.20 -1.84 -19.14
CA ALA A 273 24.57 -0.88 -18.11
C ALA A 273 24.31 0.59 -18.52
N GLY A 274 24.53 0.95 -19.80
CA GLY A 274 24.27 2.30 -20.30
C GLY A 274 22.78 2.65 -20.48
N ARG A 275 21.88 1.66 -20.32
CA ARG A 275 20.42 1.82 -20.54
C ARG A 275 19.59 1.42 -19.32
N VAL A 276 20.22 0.98 -18.24
CA VAL A 276 19.58 0.73 -16.93
C VAL A 276 19.96 1.87 -15.99
N ILE A 277 18.97 2.65 -15.57
CA ILE A 277 19.17 3.88 -14.79
C ILE A 277 18.67 3.65 -13.37
N PHE A 278 19.57 3.68 -12.39
CA PHE A 278 19.26 3.56 -10.97
C PHE A 278 19.07 4.94 -10.33
N VAL A 279 17.84 5.33 -10.06
CA VAL A 279 17.49 6.67 -9.58
C VAL A 279 17.34 6.79 -8.06
N GLY A 280 17.42 5.66 -7.33
CA GLY A 280 17.19 5.64 -5.88
C GLY A 280 15.72 5.79 -5.49
N PRO A 281 15.43 6.15 -4.23
CA PRO A 281 14.06 6.36 -3.75
C PRO A 281 13.40 7.53 -4.48
N MET A 282 12.14 7.38 -4.87
CA MET A 282 11.35 8.42 -5.50
C MET A 282 10.06 8.68 -4.73
N TYR A 283 9.76 9.94 -4.49
CA TYR A 283 8.58 10.40 -3.77
C TYR A 283 7.95 11.58 -4.52
N ASP A 284 6.70 11.88 -4.20
CA ASP A 284 5.96 13.05 -4.66
C ASP A 284 6.18 13.38 -6.15
N GLU A 285 6.76 14.53 -6.46
CA GLU A 285 6.91 15.08 -7.82
C GLU A 285 7.85 14.26 -8.71
N ASP A 286 8.97 13.76 -8.17
CA ASP A 286 9.90 12.91 -8.94
C ASP A 286 9.24 11.58 -9.35
N LYS A 287 8.44 11.00 -8.45
CA LYS A 287 7.68 9.78 -8.72
C LYS A 287 6.61 10.01 -9.79
N LYS A 288 5.88 11.13 -9.71
CA LYS A 288 4.88 11.53 -10.70
C LYS A 288 5.52 11.71 -12.08
N ALA A 289 6.65 12.44 -12.14
CA ALA A 289 7.37 12.66 -13.38
C ALA A 289 7.83 11.35 -14.05
N ALA A 290 8.36 10.40 -13.26
CA ALA A 290 8.75 9.10 -13.77
C ALA A 290 7.56 8.30 -14.29
N LEU A 291 6.42 8.31 -13.59
CA LEU A 291 5.19 7.64 -14.04
C LEU A 291 4.65 8.28 -15.32
N ILE A 292 4.58 9.62 -15.42
CA ILE A 292 4.09 10.31 -16.63
C ILE A 292 4.91 9.97 -17.87
N ASP A 293 6.21 9.80 -17.71
CA ASP A 293 7.16 9.59 -18.82
C ASP A 293 7.36 8.12 -19.19
N SER A 294 6.86 7.19 -18.37
CA SER A 294 7.00 5.76 -18.61
C SER A 294 5.99 5.23 -19.62
N ASP A 295 6.41 4.26 -20.42
CA ASP A 295 5.54 3.57 -21.39
C ASP A 295 5.03 2.25 -20.84
N ILE A 296 5.83 1.52 -20.07
CA ILE A 296 5.48 0.23 -19.47
C ILE A 296 5.94 0.22 -18.02
N PHE A 297 5.09 -0.25 -17.13
CA PHE A 297 5.46 -0.55 -15.76
C PHE A 297 5.66 -2.06 -15.59
N ALA A 298 6.76 -2.51 -14.98
CA ALA A 298 7.04 -3.92 -14.84
C ALA A 298 7.43 -4.31 -13.40
N LEU A 299 6.78 -5.36 -12.85
CA LEU A 299 7.02 -5.83 -11.48
C LEU A 299 7.00 -7.37 -11.41
N PRO A 300 8.14 -8.07 -11.57
CA PRO A 300 8.27 -9.51 -11.46
C PRO A 300 8.36 -9.99 -10.00
N SER A 301 7.56 -9.41 -9.11
CA SER A 301 7.60 -9.74 -7.69
C SER A 301 7.14 -11.17 -7.42
N ARG A 302 7.78 -11.85 -6.47
CA ARG A 302 7.42 -13.19 -6.00
C ARG A 302 6.36 -13.19 -4.91
N TYR A 303 6.01 -12.03 -4.38
CA TYR A 303 4.89 -11.81 -3.46
C TYR A 303 4.61 -10.33 -3.27
N GLU A 304 3.38 -9.93 -3.51
CA GLU A 304 2.80 -8.63 -3.19
C GLU A 304 1.39 -8.84 -2.64
N ASN A 305 1.11 -8.29 -1.48
CA ASN A 305 -0.24 -8.36 -0.93
C ASN A 305 -1.28 -7.72 -1.86
N PHE A 306 -0.98 -6.52 -2.39
CA PHE A 306 -1.79 -5.84 -3.41
C PHE A 306 -0.95 -5.34 -4.58
N ALA A 307 0.19 -4.71 -4.34
CA ALA A 307 1.04 -3.97 -5.28
C ALA A 307 0.50 -2.56 -5.60
N ASN A 308 0.44 -1.67 -4.61
CA ASN A 308 -0.06 -0.30 -4.76
C ASN A 308 0.60 0.46 -5.92
N VAL A 309 1.90 0.25 -6.15
CA VAL A 309 2.65 0.91 -7.24
C VAL A 309 2.12 0.53 -8.64
N VAL A 310 1.53 -0.66 -8.78
CA VAL A 310 0.87 -1.09 -10.02
C VAL A 310 -0.42 -0.30 -10.23
N ALA A 311 -1.24 -0.15 -9.17
CA ALA A 311 -2.44 0.69 -9.23
C ALA A 311 -2.09 2.16 -9.56
N GLU A 312 -1.00 2.67 -8.99
CA GLU A 312 -0.49 4.00 -9.32
C GLU A 312 -0.09 4.11 -10.81
N ALA A 313 0.63 3.12 -11.36
CA ALA A 313 0.98 3.10 -12.78
C ALA A 313 -0.28 3.10 -13.67
N ILE A 314 -1.28 2.30 -13.32
CA ILE A 314 -2.58 2.26 -14.01
C ILE A 314 -3.27 3.63 -13.98
N ALA A 315 -3.24 4.35 -12.83
CA ALA A 315 -3.81 5.69 -12.73
C ALA A 315 -3.11 6.74 -13.63
N TYR A 316 -1.88 6.46 -14.04
CA TYR A 316 -1.14 7.26 -15.04
C TYR A 316 -1.31 6.76 -16.48
N ASP A 317 -2.25 5.85 -16.76
CA ASP A 317 -2.51 5.24 -18.07
C ASP A 317 -1.31 4.44 -18.61
N ILE A 318 -0.58 3.75 -17.73
CA ILE A 318 0.60 2.96 -18.11
C ILE A 318 0.20 1.47 -18.13
N PRO A 319 0.30 0.78 -19.29
CA PRO A 319 0.17 -0.65 -19.35
C PRO A 319 1.20 -1.37 -18.48
N VAL A 320 0.79 -2.44 -17.80
CA VAL A 320 1.62 -3.08 -16.78
C VAL A 320 1.95 -4.54 -17.12
N ILE A 321 3.14 -4.99 -16.70
CA ILE A 321 3.55 -6.40 -16.74
C ILE A 321 3.85 -6.82 -15.31
N ILE A 322 3.08 -7.76 -14.78
CA ILE A 322 3.23 -8.20 -13.40
C ILE A 322 3.27 -9.73 -13.28
N SER A 323 3.72 -10.21 -12.14
CA SER A 323 3.64 -11.62 -11.82
C SER A 323 2.26 -12.02 -11.27
N PRO A 324 1.88 -13.32 -11.34
CA PRO A 324 0.65 -13.82 -10.73
C PRO A 324 0.64 -13.73 -9.18
N PHE A 325 1.78 -13.39 -8.58
CA PHE A 325 1.92 -13.21 -7.13
C PHE A 325 1.68 -11.77 -6.67
N CYS A 326 1.21 -10.89 -7.55
CA CYS A 326 0.72 -9.56 -7.22
C CYS A 326 -0.79 -9.62 -6.96
N GLY A 327 -1.24 -9.20 -5.78
CA GLY A 327 -2.65 -9.29 -5.39
C GLY A 327 -3.63 -8.50 -6.27
N ILE A 328 -3.14 -7.52 -7.04
CA ILE A 328 -3.93 -6.75 -8.03
C ILE A 328 -4.14 -7.50 -9.37
N ARG A 329 -3.63 -8.71 -9.52
CA ARG A 329 -3.61 -9.46 -10.79
C ARG A 329 -4.96 -9.55 -11.51
N SER A 330 -6.06 -9.73 -10.77
CA SER A 330 -7.41 -9.83 -11.36
C SER A 330 -7.87 -8.54 -12.04
N MET A 331 -7.40 -7.39 -11.55
CA MET A 331 -7.67 -6.09 -12.17
C MET A 331 -6.80 -5.84 -13.42
N VAL A 332 -5.67 -6.55 -13.55
CA VAL A 332 -4.68 -6.36 -14.62
C VAL A 332 -4.91 -7.30 -15.79
N GLN A 333 -5.14 -8.60 -15.52
CA GLN A 333 -5.12 -9.66 -16.52
C GLN A 333 -6.09 -9.39 -17.68
N GLY A 334 -5.55 -9.15 -18.88
CA GLY A 334 -6.30 -8.94 -20.11
C GLY A 334 -7.07 -7.62 -20.19
N ARG A 335 -6.98 -6.76 -19.17
CA ARG A 335 -7.61 -5.43 -19.15
C ARG A 335 -6.60 -4.30 -19.37
N VAL A 336 -5.57 -4.23 -18.56
CA VAL A 336 -4.59 -3.13 -18.55
C VAL A 336 -3.15 -3.61 -18.63
N GLY A 337 -2.94 -4.92 -18.83
CA GLY A 337 -1.60 -5.46 -18.87
C GLY A 337 -1.55 -6.98 -18.99
N LEU A 338 -0.36 -7.50 -18.83
CA LEU A 338 -0.03 -8.92 -18.88
C LEU A 338 0.36 -9.44 -17.49
N VAL A 339 -0.16 -10.61 -17.15
CA VAL A 339 0.24 -11.34 -15.93
C VAL A 339 0.99 -12.58 -16.38
N VAL A 340 2.29 -12.64 -16.06
CA VAL A 340 3.20 -13.70 -16.53
C VAL A 340 4.07 -14.22 -15.40
N PRO A 341 4.50 -15.50 -15.42
CA PRO A 341 5.42 -16.04 -14.42
C PRO A 341 6.68 -15.16 -14.24
N PRO A 342 7.19 -14.98 -12.99
CA PRO A 342 8.33 -14.11 -12.72
C PRO A 342 9.65 -14.78 -13.11
N ASN A 343 9.83 -15.01 -14.39
CA ASN A 343 11.07 -15.49 -14.98
C ASN A 343 11.46 -14.66 -16.21
N VAL A 344 12.70 -14.75 -16.58
CA VAL A 344 13.32 -13.93 -17.63
C VAL A 344 12.63 -14.07 -18.98
N ASN A 345 12.33 -15.30 -19.41
CA ASN A 345 11.78 -15.56 -20.75
C ASN A 345 10.36 -14.98 -20.89
N GLU A 346 9.52 -15.20 -19.89
CA GLU A 346 8.14 -14.71 -19.88
C GLU A 346 8.07 -13.18 -19.84
N PHE A 347 8.88 -12.55 -18.96
CA PHE A 347 8.95 -11.08 -18.91
C PHE A 347 9.52 -10.51 -20.21
N ALA A 348 10.59 -11.09 -20.77
CA ALA A 348 11.13 -10.65 -22.06
C ALA A 348 10.10 -10.77 -23.21
N SER A 349 9.35 -11.86 -23.25
CA SER A 349 8.27 -12.06 -24.23
C SER A 349 7.14 -11.04 -24.05
N ALA A 350 6.71 -10.79 -22.81
CA ALA A 350 5.68 -9.80 -22.49
C ALA A 350 6.10 -8.37 -22.84
N ILE A 351 7.34 -7.98 -22.56
CA ILE A 351 7.91 -6.69 -22.93
C ILE A 351 7.89 -6.53 -24.45
N ARG A 352 8.45 -7.49 -25.20
CA ARG A 352 8.44 -7.46 -26.68
C ARG A 352 7.03 -7.34 -27.23
N ARG A 353 6.08 -8.12 -26.68
CA ARG A 353 4.69 -8.09 -27.13
C ARG A 353 4.07 -6.71 -26.98
N LEU A 354 4.23 -6.05 -25.82
CA LEU A 354 3.68 -4.70 -25.61
C LEU A 354 4.38 -3.64 -26.46
N LEU A 355 5.66 -3.79 -26.78
CA LEU A 355 6.39 -2.85 -27.62
C LEU A 355 6.04 -3.01 -29.11
N GLN A 356 5.74 -4.22 -29.58
CA GLN A 356 5.48 -4.53 -30.98
C GLN A 356 3.99 -4.45 -31.35
N ASP A 357 3.09 -4.91 -30.48
CA ASP A 357 1.65 -4.91 -30.70
C ASP A 357 1.03 -3.57 -30.25
N LYS A 358 1.05 -2.59 -31.16
CA LYS A 358 0.53 -1.24 -30.93
C LYS A 358 -0.97 -1.23 -30.62
N LEU A 359 -1.74 -2.18 -31.17
CA LEU A 359 -3.19 -2.28 -30.91
C LEU A 359 -3.44 -2.74 -29.49
N LEU A 360 -2.79 -3.80 -29.04
CA LEU A 360 -2.87 -4.31 -27.69
C LEU A 360 -2.42 -3.24 -26.68
N TYR A 361 -1.32 -2.56 -26.96
CA TYR A 361 -0.83 -1.46 -26.12
C TYR A 361 -1.86 -0.34 -25.98
N ALA A 362 -2.44 0.11 -27.09
CA ALA A 362 -3.45 1.17 -27.10
C ALA A 362 -4.73 0.74 -26.35
N GLN A 363 -5.16 -0.52 -26.52
CA GLN A 363 -6.29 -1.10 -25.80
C GLN A 363 -6.05 -1.07 -24.28
N PHE A 364 -4.92 -1.61 -23.81
CA PHE A 364 -4.59 -1.61 -22.38
C PHE A 364 -4.51 -0.20 -21.81
N LYS A 365 -3.88 0.73 -22.52
CA LYS A 365 -3.77 2.13 -22.11
C LYS A 365 -5.14 2.80 -21.99
N ALA A 366 -6.05 2.55 -22.91
CA ALA A 366 -7.40 3.12 -22.86
C ALA A 366 -8.21 2.59 -21.67
N GLU A 367 -8.08 1.30 -21.36
CA GLU A 367 -8.79 0.64 -20.26
C GLU A 367 -8.25 1.03 -18.86
N CYS A 368 -7.02 1.57 -18.77
CA CYS A 368 -6.43 2.03 -17.50
C CYS A 368 -7.34 3.01 -16.74
N LYS A 369 -8.03 3.92 -17.45
CA LYS A 369 -8.95 4.89 -16.82
C LYS A 369 -10.11 4.22 -16.09
N ALA A 370 -10.70 3.19 -16.70
CA ALA A 370 -11.82 2.45 -16.10
C ALA A 370 -11.34 1.70 -14.86
N VAL A 371 -10.21 0.98 -14.96
CA VAL A 371 -9.63 0.26 -13.81
C VAL A 371 -9.21 1.22 -12.69
N ALA A 372 -8.62 2.36 -13.01
CA ALA A 372 -8.29 3.38 -12.00
C ALA A 372 -9.53 3.93 -11.29
N ALA A 373 -10.64 4.15 -12.03
CA ALA A 373 -11.90 4.58 -11.44
C ALA A 373 -12.48 3.54 -10.47
N ASP A 374 -12.43 2.24 -10.82
CA ASP A 374 -12.81 1.14 -9.93
C ASP A 374 -11.98 1.16 -8.63
N LEU A 375 -10.71 1.50 -8.73
CA LEU A 375 -9.75 1.60 -7.62
C LEU A 375 -9.71 2.99 -6.97
N SER A 376 -10.59 3.94 -7.32
CA SER A 376 -10.58 5.26 -6.71
C SER A 376 -10.90 5.21 -5.21
N TRP A 377 -10.25 6.06 -4.42
CA TRP A 377 -10.56 6.18 -2.99
C TRP A 377 -12.04 6.50 -2.74
N GLU A 378 -12.66 7.25 -3.63
CA GLU A 378 -14.10 7.57 -3.57
C GLU A 378 -14.95 6.31 -3.63
N ASN A 379 -14.70 5.43 -4.63
CA ASN A 379 -15.44 4.19 -4.80
C ASN A 379 -15.20 3.21 -3.65
N LEU A 380 -13.94 3.04 -3.25
CA LEU A 380 -13.57 2.10 -2.17
C LEU A 380 -14.04 2.58 -0.80
N THR A 381 -14.16 3.89 -0.59
CA THR A 381 -14.75 4.44 0.64
C THR A 381 -16.21 4.10 0.72
N ARG A 382 -16.99 4.21 -0.38
CA ARG A 382 -18.40 3.79 -0.39
C ARG A 382 -18.58 2.30 -0.07
N GLN A 383 -17.68 1.45 -0.57
CA GLN A 383 -17.68 0.02 -0.20
C GLN A 383 -17.45 -0.17 1.31
N MET A 384 -16.51 0.60 1.89
CA MET A 384 -16.28 0.54 3.34
C MET A 384 -17.45 1.09 4.15
N GLU A 385 -18.13 2.13 3.69
CA GLU A 385 -19.35 2.65 4.32
C GLU A 385 -20.44 1.59 4.38
N GLY A 386 -20.66 0.87 3.26
CA GLY A 386 -21.59 -0.26 3.21
C GLY A 386 -21.23 -1.32 4.25
N CYS A 387 -19.96 -1.74 4.30
CA CYS A 387 -19.46 -2.70 5.29
C CYS A 387 -19.69 -2.20 6.74
N TYR A 388 -19.44 -0.93 7.04
CA TYR A 388 -19.64 -0.37 8.39
C TYR A 388 -21.13 -0.36 8.77
N ILE A 389 -22.02 0.00 7.84
CA ILE A 389 -23.47 0.00 8.06
C ILE A 389 -23.96 -1.43 8.39
N GLU A 390 -23.52 -2.45 7.62
CA GLU A 390 -23.84 -3.85 7.88
C GLU A 390 -23.36 -4.31 9.27
N VAL A 391 -22.13 -3.95 9.64
CA VAL A 391 -21.55 -4.28 10.95
C VAL A 391 -22.38 -3.66 12.09
N LEU A 392 -22.78 -2.41 11.96
CA LEU A 392 -23.58 -1.72 12.98
C LEU A 392 -25.01 -2.27 13.07
N ALA A 393 -25.63 -2.60 11.93
CA ALA A 393 -26.95 -3.22 11.89
C ALA A 393 -26.95 -4.60 12.57
N SER A 394 -25.94 -5.43 12.29
CA SER A 394 -25.80 -6.75 12.89
C SER A 394 -25.53 -6.68 14.40
N ASN A 395 -24.84 -5.67 14.88
CA ASN A 395 -24.54 -5.49 16.30
C ASN A 395 -25.78 -5.03 17.10
N ASN A 396 -26.64 -4.21 16.49
CA ASN A 396 -27.88 -3.71 17.11
C ASN A 396 -29.00 -4.77 17.18
N GLY A 397 -28.90 -5.85 16.40
CA GLY A 397 -29.89 -6.95 16.39
C GLY A 397 -29.62 -8.06 17.43
N VAL A 398 -28.55 -7.95 18.20
CA VAL A 398 -28.14 -8.96 19.20
C VAL A 398 -28.47 -8.53 20.65
N HIS A 399 -29.17 -7.40 20.83
CA HIS A 399 -29.61 -6.91 22.15
C HIS A 399 -31.10 -7.08 22.38
#